data_dd1b1a41a5c0a9483ee6359b1aaa9321
#
_entry.id   dd1b1a41a5c0a9483ee6359b1aaa9321
#
_cell.length_a   1.000
_cell.length_b   1.000
_cell.length_c   1.000
_cell.angle_alpha   90.00
_cell.angle_beta   90.00
_cell.angle_gamma   90.00
#
_symmetry.space_group_name_H-M   'P 1'
#
loop_
_entity.id
_entity.type
_entity.pdbx_description
1 polymer ?
#
loop_
_entity_poly.entity_id
_entity_poly.type
_entity_poly.pdbx_seq_one_letter_code
_entity_poly.pdbx_strand_id
1 'polypeptide(L)'
;MLKRVSALALLAAILAACSNAEADLDGDLEVGGTEPAYWTVQVDREANKATISILGEASFEGEAPVKSRGEEGVLLLTSKTPAGDFVMSFTRKDCFDGLAESARPWSVSVTWKGEILNGCAFPR
;
A
#
# COMPACT_ATOMS: atom_id res chain seq x y z
N MET A 1 37.06 18.70 12.72
CA MET A 1 36.34 19.00 11.47
C MET A 1 35.81 17.76 10.75
N LEU A 2 36.61 16.72 10.55
CA LEU A 2 36.20 15.48 9.90
C LEU A 2 35.05 14.74 10.62
N LYS A 3 35.04 14.77 11.97
CA LYS A 3 33.98 14.13 12.76
C LYS A 3 32.57 14.75 12.58
N ARG A 4 32.52 16.07 12.31
CA ARG A 4 31.25 16.78 12.10
C ARG A 4 30.62 16.45 10.73
N VAL A 5 31.45 16.27 9.71
CA VAL A 5 31.00 15.89 8.37
C VAL A 5 30.44 14.46 8.37
N SER A 6 31.05 13.54 9.10
CA SER A 6 30.59 12.17 9.22
C SER A 6 29.23 12.07 9.93
N ALA A 7 28.98 12.90 10.96
CA ALA A 7 27.69 12.93 11.66
C ALA A 7 26.57 13.43 10.78
N LEU A 8 26.82 14.43 9.96
CA LEU A 8 25.84 14.97 9.01
C LEU A 8 25.49 13.95 7.90
N ALA A 9 26.47 13.20 7.41
CA ALA A 9 26.27 12.17 6.41
C ALA A 9 25.39 11.01 6.95
N LEU A 10 25.58 10.65 8.22
CA LEU A 10 24.77 9.61 8.88
C LEU A 10 23.29 10.05 9.01
N LEU A 11 23.06 11.29 9.38
CA LEU A 11 21.70 11.83 9.52
C LEU A 11 20.97 11.86 8.17
N ALA A 12 21.66 12.24 7.10
CA ALA A 12 21.10 12.24 5.76
C ALA A 12 20.72 10.83 5.28
N ALA A 13 21.52 9.81 5.62
CA ALA A 13 21.23 8.42 5.28
C ALA A 13 19.97 7.91 6.00
N ILE A 14 19.75 8.26 7.26
CA ILE A 14 18.56 7.88 8.02
C ILE A 14 17.30 8.52 7.40
N LEU A 15 17.35 9.79 7.04
CA LEU A 15 16.25 10.49 6.40
C LEU A 15 15.91 9.90 5.03
N ALA A 16 16.91 9.51 4.25
CA ALA A 16 16.72 8.86 2.95
C ALA A 16 16.02 7.50 3.09
N ALA A 17 16.39 6.70 4.11
CA ALA A 17 15.76 5.41 4.37
C ALA A 17 14.28 5.56 4.75
N CYS A 18 13.89 6.55 5.55
CA CYS A 18 12.50 6.84 5.90
C CYS A 18 11.69 7.28 4.68
N SER A 19 12.28 8.12 3.82
CA SER A 19 11.65 8.57 2.56
C SER A 19 11.43 7.40 1.59
N ASN A 20 12.37 6.44 1.51
CA ASN A 20 12.27 5.29 0.63
C ASN A 20 11.11 4.36 1.03
N ALA A 21 10.84 4.18 2.32
CA ALA A 21 9.72 3.35 2.79
C ALA A 21 8.36 3.90 2.31
N GLU A 22 8.18 5.21 2.36
CA GLU A 22 6.95 5.85 1.87
C GLU A 22 6.89 5.85 0.34
N ALA A 23 8.02 6.04 -0.34
CA ALA A 23 8.11 6.07 -1.79
C ALA A 23 7.74 4.73 -2.43
N ASP A 24 7.81 3.61 -1.72
CA ASP A 24 7.37 2.30 -2.19
C ASP A 24 5.90 2.32 -2.62
N LEU A 25 5.08 3.18 -2.03
CA LEU A 25 3.65 3.29 -2.35
C LEU A 25 3.37 4.18 -3.56
N ASP A 26 4.37 4.85 -4.09
CA ASP A 26 4.23 5.71 -5.28
C ASP A 26 4.37 4.92 -6.59
N GLY A 27 4.88 3.69 -6.54
CA GLY A 27 5.04 2.81 -7.69
C GLY A 27 3.90 1.82 -7.84
N ASP A 28 4.16 0.76 -8.60
CA ASP A 28 3.23 -0.34 -8.75
C ASP A 28 3.13 -1.12 -7.45
N LEU A 29 1.92 -1.57 -7.13
CA LEU A 29 1.64 -2.29 -5.90
C LEU A 29 0.80 -3.53 -6.18
N GLU A 30 1.04 -4.57 -5.40
CA GLU A 30 0.16 -5.72 -5.29
C GLU A 30 -0.31 -5.82 -3.85
N VAL A 31 -1.62 -5.80 -3.66
CA VAL A 31 -2.26 -5.86 -2.36
C VAL A 31 -3.22 -7.03 -2.37
N GLY A 32 -3.27 -7.78 -1.29
CA GLY A 32 -4.18 -8.91 -1.27
C GLY A 32 -4.25 -9.60 0.07
N GLY A 33 -5.25 -10.45 0.21
CA GLY A 33 -5.49 -11.24 1.40
C GLY A 33 -6.56 -12.29 1.20
N THR A 34 -6.92 -12.94 2.30
CA THR A 34 -7.89 -14.04 2.32
C THR A 34 -9.08 -13.77 3.23
N GLU A 35 -9.16 -12.57 3.80
CA GLU A 35 -10.23 -12.18 4.73
C GLU A 35 -11.04 -11.00 4.20
N PRO A 36 -12.37 -11.07 4.13
CA PRO A 36 -13.23 -12.22 4.43
C PRO A 36 -13.25 -13.30 3.36
N ALA A 37 -12.71 -13.02 2.17
CA ALA A 37 -12.55 -13.93 1.05
C ALA A 37 -11.26 -13.55 0.33
N TYR A 38 -10.78 -14.39 -0.58
CA TYR A 38 -9.62 -14.04 -1.40
C TYR A 38 -9.89 -12.78 -2.22
N TRP A 39 -9.01 -11.81 -2.09
CA TRP A 39 -9.14 -10.53 -2.79
C TRP A 39 -7.77 -9.98 -3.17
N THR A 40 -7.74 -9.15 -4.21
CA THR A 40 -6.53 -8.44 -4.63
C THR A 40 -6.87 -7.02 -5.08
N VAL A 41 -5.89 -6.12 -4.92
CA VAL A 41 -5.86 -4.84 -5.60
C VAL A 41 -4.51 -4.74 -6.31
N GLN A 42 -4.55 -4.42 -7.59
CA GLN A 42 -3.34 -4.18 -8.38
C GLN A 42 -3.30 -2.72 -8.78
N VAL A 43 -2.23 -2.03 -8.40
CA VAL A 43 -1.99 -0.64 -8.79
C VAL A 43 -0.97 -0.63 -9.91
N ASP A 44 -1.38 -0.14 -11.08
CA ASP A 44 -0.56 0.01 -12.28
C ASP A 44 -0.41 1.49 -12.58
N ARG A 45 0.75 2.05 -12.28
CA ARG A 45 1.01 3.49 -12.45
C ARG A 45 1.15 3.88 -13.92
N GLU A 46 1.69 3.01 -14.75
CA GLU A 46 1.80 3.27 -16.17
C GLU A 46 0.41 3.39 -16.82
N ALA A 47 -0.50 2.51 -16.46
CA ALA A 47 -1.88 2.55 -16.93
C ALA A 47 -2.76 3.55 -16.17
N ASN A 48 -2.26 4.18 -15.11
CA ASN A 48 -2.99 5.11 -14.24
C ASN A 48 -4.27 4.51 -13.67
N LYS A 49 -4.19 3.27 -13.18
CA LYS A 49 -5.37 2.58 -12.66
C LYS A 49 -5.04 1.69 -11.47
N ALA A 50 -6.10 1.37 -10.71
CA ALA A 50 -6.07 0.36 -9.67
C ALA A 50 -7.28 -0.55 -9.87
N THR A 51 -7.06 -1.87 -9.83
CA THR A 51 -8.13 -2.85 -10.07
C THR A 51 -8.35 -3.63 -8.79
N ILE A 52 -9.60 -3.64 -8.29
CA ILE A 52 -10.00 -4.43 -7.14
C ILE A 52 -10.77 -5.66 -7.62
N SER A 53 -10.37 -6.84 -7.13
CA SER A 53 -10.98 -8.12 -7.47
C SER A 53 -11.24 -8.92 -6.20
N ILE A 54 -12.45 -9.43 -6.07
CA ILE A 54 -12.85 -10.28 -4.94
C ILE A 54 -13.38 -11.59 -5.55
N LEU A 55 -12.94 -12.72 -4.99
CA LEU A 55 -13.35 -14.03 -5.47
C LEU A 55 -14.87 -14.17 -5.50
N GLY A 56 -15.41 -14.57 -6.65
CA GLY A 56 -16.84 -14.72 -6.85
C GLY A 56 -17.58 -13.45 -7.21
N GLU A 57 -16.90 -12.32 -7.32
CA GLU A 57 -17.49 -11.02 -7.68
C GLU A 57 -16.85 -10.45 -8.93
N ALA A 58 -17.50 -9.48 -9.56
CA ALA A 58 -16.93 -8.77 -10.70
C ALA A 58 -15.77 -7.87 -10.23
N SER A 59 -14.75 -7.76 -11.07
CA SER A 59 -13.64 -6.82 -10.83
C SER A 59 -14.03 -5.41 -11.22
N PHE A 60 -13.48 -4.42 -10.53
CA PHE A 60 -13.70 -3.01 -10.83
C PHE A 60 -12.39 -2.30 -11.07
N GLU A 61 -12.31 -1.58 -12.17
CA GLU A 61 -11.19 -0.70 -12.45
C GLU A 61 -11.46 0.68 -11.89
N GLY A 62 -10.51 1.21 -11.12
CA GLY A 62 -10.54 2.55 -10.59
C GLY A 62 -9.47 3.43 -11.19
N GLU A 63 -9.60 4.72 -10.96
CA GLU A 63 -8.59 5.71 -11.34
C GLU A 63 -7.30 5.49 -10.56
N ALA A 64 -6.20 6.10 -11.02
CA ALA A 64 -4.94 6.11 -10.28
C ALA A 64 -5.18 6.57 -8.85
N PRO A 65 -4.68 5.83 -7.84
CA PRO A 65 -4.97 6.18 -6.46
C PRO A 65 -4.28 7.47 -6.04
N VAL A 66 -4.96 8.24 -5.21
CA VAL A 66 -4.46 9.49 -4.65
C VAL A 66 -4.00 9.24 -3.22
N LYS A 67 -2.77 9.63 -2.93
CA LYS A 67 -2.16 9.46 -1.60
C LYS A 67 -2.57 10.59 -0.66
N SER A 68 -2.88 10.23 0.58
CA SER A 68 -3.10 11.17 1.68
C SER A 68 -2.57 10.57 2.98
N ARG A 69 -2.49 11.37 4.03
CA ARG A 69 -2.03 10.91 5.33
C ARG A 69 -3.23 10.73 6.26
N GLY A 70 -3.29 9.56 6.89
CA GLY A 70 -4.22 9.28 7.97
C GLY A 70 -3.60 9.58 9.33
N GLU A 71 -4.23 9.08 10.37
CA GLU A 71 -3.76 9.20 11.74
C GLU A 71 -2.59 8.26 12.01
N GLU A 72 -1.72 8.61 12.96
CA GLU A 72 -0.64 7.76 13.48
C GLU A 72 0.32 7.21 12.41
N GLY A 73 0.61 7.99 11.38
CA GLY A 73 1.55 7.59 10.33
C GLY A 73 0.97 6.61 9.31
N VAL A 74 -0.31 6.35 9.34
CA VAL A 74 -1.01 5.54 8.35
C VAL A 74 -1.06 6.32 7.03
N LEU A 75 -0.74 5.65 5.93
CA LEU A 75 -0.85 6.22 4.58
C LEU A 75 -2.12 5.70 3.92
N LEU A 76 -2.83 6.58 3.25
CA LEU A 76 -4.07 6.25 2.55
C LEU A 76 -3.88 6.39 1.06
N LEU A 77 -4.37 5.41 0.31
CA LEU A 77 -4.53 5.49 -1.13
C LEU A 77 -6.01 5.33 -1.45
N THR A 78 -6.58 6.32 -2.11
CA THR A 78 -8.00 6.30 -2.50
C THR A 78 -8.12 6.22 -4.02
N SER A 79 -8.88 5.25 -4.50
CA SER A 79 -9.18 5.07 -5.91
C SER A 79 -10.67 5.20 -6.16
N LYS A 80 -11.04 5.94 -7.19
CA LYS A 80 -12.44 6.14 -7.60
C LYS A 80 -12.82 5.15 -8.68
N THR A 81 -13.92 4.45 -8.48
CA THR A 81 -14.50 3.56 -9.49
C THR A 81 -15.92 3.99 -9.82
N PRO A 82 -16.50 3.52 -10.94
CA PRO A 82 -17.92 3.78 -11.23
C PRO A 82 -18.88 3.25 -10.16
N ALA A 83 -18.47 2.24 -9.39
CA ALA A 83 -19.28 1.64 -8.33
C ALA A 83 -19.02 2.24 -6.94
N GLY A 84 -18.18 3.26 -6.84
CA GLY A 84 -17.78 3.91 -5.59
C GLY A 84 -16.28 3.90 -5.38
N ASP A 85 -15.84 4.55 -4.32
CA ASP A 85 -14.42 4.65 -3.99
C ASP A 85 -13.99 3.47 -3.14
N PHE A 86 -12.73 3.02 -3.31
CA PHE A 86 -12.11 2.17 -2.31
C PHE A 86 -10.90 2.87 -1.71
N VAL A 87 -10.73 2.69 -0.40
CA VAL A 87 -9.67 3.32 0.38
C VAL A 87 -8.78 2.24 0.96
N MET A 88 -7.50 2.32 0.64
CA MET A 88 -6.48 1.42 1.17
C MET A 88 -5.71 2.15 2.27
N SER A 89 -5.67 1.55 3.47
CA SER A 89 -4.93 2.08 4.62
C SER A 89 -3.69 1.23 4.83
N PHE A 90 -2.51 1.85 4.71
CA PHE A 90 -1.22 1.16 4.78
C PHE A 90 -0.52 1.48 6.09
N THR A 91 -0.10 0.44 6.78
CA THR A 91 0.72 0.54 8.00
C THR A 91 2.04 -0.20 7.76
N ARG A 92 3.17 0.47 8.00
CA ARG A 92 4.50 -0.14 7.87
C ARG A 92 4.69 -1.12 9.02
N LYS A 93 4.48 -2.39 8.72
CA LYS A 93 4.47 -3.48 9.70
C LYS A 93 4.59 -4.79 8.94
N ASP A 94 5.38 -5.72 9.46
CA ASP A 94 5.45 -7.07 8.91
C ASP A 94 4.05 -7.69 8.86
N CYS A 95 3.69 -8.21 7.70
CA CYS A 95 2.37 -8.73 7.43
C CYS A 95 2.50 -10.14 6.82
N PHE A 96 1.71 -11.07 7.35
CA PHE A 96 1.65 -12.45 6.88
C PHE A 96 0.24 -12.73 6.36
N ASP A 97 0.11 -12.99 5.07
CA ASP A 97 -1.19 -13.21 4.42
C ASP A 97 -1.48 -14.70 4.18
N GLY A 98 -0.57 -15.58 4.55
CA GLY A 98 -0.70 -17.02 4.31
C GLY A 98 -0.42 -17.44 2.87
N LEU A 99 -0.21 -16.51 1.96
CA LEU A 99 0.02 -16.76 0.54
C LEU A 99 1.49 -16.68 0.15
N ALA A 100 2.33 -16.05 0.99
CA ALA A 100 3.75 -15.89 0.76
C ALA A 100 4.57 -16.59 1.84
N GLU A 101 5.77 -17.07 1.49
CA GLU A 101 6.68 -17.74 2.42
C GLU A 101 7.34 -16.77 3.40
N SER A 102 7.42 -15.50 3.06
CA SER A 102 8.03 -14.46 3.88
C SER A 102 7.05 -13.34 4.19
N ALA A 103 7.35 -12.57 5.25
CA ALA A 103 6.55 -11.42 5.61
C ALA A 103 6.54 -10.37 4.49
N ARG A 104 5.39 -9.75 4.29
CA ARG A 104 5.24 -8.56 3.45
C ARG A 104 5.52 -7.30 4.27
N PRO A 105 6.05 -6.23 3.65
CA PRO A 105 6.48 -5.04 4.41
C PRO A 105 5.33 -4.14 4.88
N TRP A 106 4.12 -4.32 4.36
CA TRP A 106 2.99 -3.46 4.65
C TRP A 106 1.76 -4.26 5.05
N SER A 107 1.11 -3.85 6.14
CA SER A 107 -0.22 -4.30 6.51
C SER A 107 -1.24 -3.36 5.91
N VAL A 108 -2.31 -3.89 5.33
CA VAL A 108 -3.29 -3.10 4.59
C VAL A 108 -4.70 -3.46 4.99
N SER A 109 -5.55 -2.44 5.15
CA SER A 109 -7.00 -2.61 5.21
C SER A 109 -7.61 -1.85 4.04
N VAL A 110 -8.52 -2.48 3.33
CA VAL A 110 -9.24 -1.85 2.22
C VAL A 110 -10.71 -1.74 2.59
N THR A 111 -11.25 -0.52 2.52
CA THR A 111 -12.68 -0.29 2.68
C THR A 111 -13.33 -0.24 1.31
N TRP A 112 -14.25 -1.15 1.06
CA TRP A 112 -14.95 -1.29 -0.22
C TRP A 112 -16.40 -1.69 0.01
N LYS A 113 -17.34 -0.89 -0.49
CA LYS A 113 -18.80 -1.15 -0.39
C LYS A 113 -19.23 -1.48 1.05
N GLY A 114 -18.71 -0.76 2.03
CA GLY A 114 -19.04 -0.96 3.43
C GLY A 114 -18.35 -2.14 4.10
N GLU A 115 -17.55 -2.91 3.38
CA GLU A 115 -16.77 -4.02 3.93
C GLU A 115 -15.32 -3.62 4.14
N ILE A 116 -14.66 -4.28 5.10
CA ILE A 116 -13.23 -4.13 5.35
C ILE A 116 -12.52 -5.41 4.94
N LEU A 117 -11.58 -5.26 4.01
CA LEU A 117 -10.74 -6.36 3.54
C LEU A 117 -9.36 -6.19 4.17
N ASN A 118 -8.85 -7.23 4.82
CA ASN A 118 -7.56 -7.19 5.49
C ASN A 118 -6.55 -8.05 4.74
N GLY A 119 -5.32 -7.57 4.63
CA GLY A 119 -4.27 -8.27 3.94
C GLY A 119 -2.94 -7.55 4.00
N CYS A 120 -2.11 -7.84 3.03
CA CYS A 120 -0.74 -7.37 2.95
C CYS A 120 -0.46 -6.73 1.60
N ALA A 121 0.55 -5.89 1.54
CA ALA A 121 0.98 -5.27 0.30
C ALA A 121 2.49 -5.31 0.13
N PHE A 122 2.92 -5.30 -1.11
CA PHE A 122 4.32 -5.14 -1.46
C PHE A 122 4.46 -4.35 -2.75
N PRO A 123 5.55 -3.57 -2.90
CA PRO A 123 5.90 -2.91 -4.15
C PRO A 123 6.26 -3.95 -5.22
N ARG A 124 5.94 -3.65 -6.45
CA ARG A 124 6.27 -4.52 -7.58
C ARG A 124 7.42 -3.99 -8.39
#